data_2e760d4f3ab431eb80628572a979e5ff
#
_entry.id   2e760d4f3ab431eb80628572a979e5ff
#
_cell.length_a   1.000
_cell.length_b   1.000
_cell.length_c   1.000
_cell.angle_alpha   90.00
_cell.angle_beta   90.00
_cell.angle_gamma   90.00
#
_symmetry.space_group_name_H-M   'P 1'
#
loop_
_entity.id
_entity.type
_entity.pdbx_description
1 polymer ?
#
loop_
_entity_poly.entity_id
_entity_poly.type
_entity_poly.pdbx_seq_one_letter_code
_entity_poly.pdbx_strand_id
1 'polypeptide(L)'
;MASPMDPAAVPGTFARPPTADLVWLGIAVLFISSSGPLIAAMAAPALAIAFWRCFLGSAATAPWVLVRQRRQLASLSRREWRLMILAGLLLGAHFATWIPSLRYTTVASSTALVATQPVWAALIARHRGAHIPRSAWVGICVALVGVVILTGIDVSVDPQHLIGDALALAGGILAAMYVTVGESARRTVATSTMTMTAYASSALLLLVLCVVGRQALTGFSARDWLFIIALTLGAQLLGHTLINKVLSTTSATVVSLAILLEMPGATIIAAVALGQLPPVGIIPAVALMFIGIVLVIRSGTKDVPTETSPV
;
A
#
# COMPACT_ATOMS: atom_id res chain seq x y z
N MET A 1 30.32 8.85 13.93
CA MET A 1 30.95 8.61 12.65
C MET A 1 29.94 7.97 11.73
N ALA A 2 29.38 8.72 10.79
CA ALA A 2 28.46 8.21 9.79
C ALA A 2 29.30 7.64 8.64
N SER A 3 29.07 6.36 8.30
CA SER A 3 29.67 5.72 7.13
C SER A 3 29.28 6.48 5.87
N PRO A 4 30.16 6.72 4.91
CA PRO A 4 29.83 7.41 3.68
C PRO A 4 28.82 6.59 2.88
N MET A 5 27.73 7.20 2.44
CA MET A 5 26.73 6.62 1.55
C MET A 5 27.40 6.32 0.21
N ASP A 6 27.29 5.07 -0.22
CA ASP A 6 27.73 4.61 -1.54
C ASP A 6 26.94 5.34 -2.64
N PRO A 7 27.56 6.12 -3.54
CA PRO A 7 26.89 6.88 -4.58
C PRO A 7 26.43 6.04 -5.79
N ALA A 8 26.58 4.73 -5.78
CA ALA A 8 26.43 3.87 -6.94
C ALA A 8 25.23 2.90 -6.92
N ALA A 9 24.13 3.23 -6.26
CA ALA A 9 22.88 2.54 -6.59
C ALA A 9 22.41 3.05 -7.95
N VAL A 10 22.81 2.35 -9.02
CA VAL A 10 22.34 2.59 -10.39
C VAL A 10 20.80 2.60 -10.38
N PRO A 11 20.13 3.67 -10.86
CA PRO A 11 18.69 3.67 -10.99
C PRO A 11 18.30 2.55 -11.95
N GLY A 12 17.63 1.50 -11.44
CA GLY A 12 17.11 0.44 -12.29
C GLY A 12 17.55 -0.98 -11.97
N THR A 13 18.35 -1.23 -10.95
CA THR A 13 18.61 -2.60 -10.51
C THR A 13 17.46 -3.10 -9.64
N PHE A 14 16.86 -4.21 -10.07
CA PHE A 14 15.87 -4.95 -9.29
C PHE A 14 16.62 -5.74 -8.20
N ALA A 15 16.90 -5.09 -7.07
CA ALA A 15 17.65 -5.69 -5.97
C ALA A 15 16.77 -6.61 -5.11
N ARG A 16 17.37 -7.64 -4.51
CA ARG A 16 16.67 -8.50 -3.54
C ARG A 16 16.43 -7.72 -2.25
N PRO A 17 15.23 -7.82 -1.66
CA PRO A 17 14.96 -7.17 -0.38
C PRO A 17 15.80 -7.79 0.74
N PRO A 18 16.27 -6.97 1.70
CA PRO A 18 16.87 -7.45 2.94
C PRO A 18 15.91 -8.39 3.70
N THR A 19 16.44 -9.41 4.38
CA THR A 19 15.60 -10.35 5.16
C THR A 19 14.78 -9.64 6.23
N ALA A 20 15.33 -8.60 6.86
CA ALA A 20 14.61 -7.78 7.83
C ALA A 20 13.39 -7.09 7.22
N ASP A 21 13.46 -6.65 5.95
CA ASP A 21 12.32 -6.03 5.27
C ASP A 21 11.19 -7.02 5.00
N LEU A 22 11.51 -8.29 4.72
CA LEU A 22 10.50 -9.35 4.57
C LEU A 22 9.71 -9.57 5.86
N VAL A 23 10.39 -9.49 7.02
CA VAL A 23 9.72 -9.56 8.34
C VAL A 23 8.82 -8.34 8.54
N TRP A 24 9.32 -7.13 8.26
CA TRP A 24 8.52 -5.91 8.37
C TRP A 24 7.32 -5.90 7.42
N LEU A 25 7.48 -6.42 6.21
CA LEU A 25 6.38 -6.58 5.24
C LEU A 25 5.35 -7.60 5.74
N GLY A 26 5.78 -8.73 6.31
CA GLY A 26 4.88 -9.70 6.91
C GLY A 26 4.03 -9.10 8.03
N ILE A 27 4.67 -8.33 8.93
CA ILE A 27 3.97 -7.61 10.01
C ILE A 27 3.01 -6.56 9.41
N ALA A 28 3.47 -5.78 8.43
CA ALA A 28 2.64 -4.77 7.76
C ALA A 28 1.39 -5.41 7.13
N VAL A 29 1.56 -6.51 6.39
CA VAL A 29 0.48 -7.25 5.75
C VAL A 29 -0.53 -7.75 6.79
N LEU A 30 -0.07 -8.29 7.92
CA LEU A 30 -0.96 -8.74 9.00
C LEU A 30 -1.89 -7.61 9.45
N PHE A 31 -1.35 -6.41 9.64
CA PHE A 31 -2.14 -5.26 10.09
C PHE A 31 -3.03 -4.68 8.99
N ILE A 32 -2.55 -4.54 7.74
CA ILE A 32 -3.41 -4.03 6.65
C ILE A 32 -4.53 -5.00 6.32
N SER A 33 -4.36 -6.30 6.53
CA SER A 33 -5.41 -7.33 6.35
C SER A 33 -6.68 -7.07 7.18
N SER A 34 -6.56 -6.35 8.28
CA SER A 34 -7.72 -5.94 9.09
C SER A 34 -8.54 -4.81 8.45
N SER A 35 -8.00 -4.10 7.44
CA SER A 35 -8.59 -2.89 6.86
C SER A 35 -9.97 -3.17 6.24
N GLY A 36 -10.04 -4.12 5.31
CA GLY A 36 -11.27 -4.47 4.62
C GLY A 36 -12.40 -4.88 5.57
N PRO A 37 -12.19 -5.89 6.45
CA PRO A 37 -13.19 -6.31 7.43
C PRO A 37 -13.66 -5.18 8.36
N LEU A 38 -12.76 -4.34 8.88
CA LEU A 38 -13.13 -3.21 9.72
C LEU A 38 -13.96 -2.18 8.96
N ILE A 39 -13.56 -1.82 7.74
CA ILE A 39 -14.30 -0.86 6.90
C ILE A 39 -15.71 -1.40 6.57
N ALA A 40 -15.81 -2.67 6.20
CA ALA A 40 -17.08 -3.29 5.87
C ALA A 40 -18.06 -3.34 7.07
N ALA A 41 -17.54 -3.39 8.29
CA ALA A 41 -18.34 -3.43 9.52
C ALA A 41 -18.83 -2.06 9.99
N MET A 42 -18.41 -0.95 9.34
CA MET A 42 -18.79 0.42 9.70
C MET A 42 -19.96 0.94 8.87
N ALA A 43 -20.89 1.66 9.51
CA ALA A 43 -21.96 2.39 8.85
C ALA A 43 -21.53 3.80 8.40
N ALA A 44 -20.44 4.32 8.93
CA ALA A 44 -19.92 5.65 8.58
C ALA A 44 -19.62 5.78 7.07
N PRO A 45 -19.75 7.00 6.48
CA PRO A 45 -19.45 7.22 5.07
C PRO A 45 -18.02 6.86 4.70
N ALA A 46 -17.82 6.21 3.54
CA ALA A 46 -16.52 5.69 3.10
C ALA A 46 -15.40 6.76 3.08
N LEU A 47 -15.69 7.95 2.56
CA LEU A 47 -14.72 9.05 2.53
C LEU A 47 -14.41 9.60 3.92
N ALA A 48 -15.39 9.59 4.84
CA ALA A 48 -15.18 10.02 6.21
C ALA A 48 -14.28 9.04 6.98
N ILE A 49 -14.45 7.73 6.78
CA ILE A 49 -13.55 6.70 7.33
C ILE A 49 -12.12 6.94 6.82
N ALA A 50 -11.96 7.16 5.51
CA ALA A 50 -10.67 7.44 4.88
C ALA A 50 -10.04 8.73 5.43
N PHE A 51 -10.82 9.79 5.61
CA PHE A 51 -10.37 11.05 6.21
C PHE A 51 -9.87 10.84 7.65
N TRP A 52 -10.69 10.26 8.50
CA TRP A 52 -10.35 10.12 9.92
C TRP A 52 -9.13 9.23 10.16
N ARG A 53 -9.00 8.12 9.42
CA ARG A 53 -7.81 7.25 9.55
C ARG A 53 -6.51 8.01 9.19
N CYS A 54 -6.54 8.82 8.13
CA CYS A 54 -5.38 9.61 7.71
C CYS A 54 -5.11 10.77 8.67
N PHE A 55 -6.15 11.48 9.09
CA PHE A 55 -6.03 12.60 10.04
C PHE A 55 -5.46 12.15 11.38
N LEU A 56 -6.05 11.12 11.99
CA LEU A 56 -5.59 10.57 13.27
C LEU A 56 -4.19 9.97 13.14
N GLY A 57 -3.88 9.30 12.02
CA GLY A 57 -2.54 8.79 11.74
C GLY A 57 -1.49 9.89 11.66
N SER A 58 -1.80 11.01 11.00
CA SER A 58 -0.94 12.18 10.96
C SER A 58 -0.81 12.82 12.35
N ALA A 59 -1.92 13.03 13.04
CA ALA A 59 -1.94 13.62 14.38
C ALA A 59 -1.11 12.81 15.41
N ALA A 60 -1.18 11.47 15.33
CA ALA A 60 -0.41 10.58 16.19
C ALA A 60 1.10 10.64 15.92
N THR A 61 1.51 10.85 14.67
CA THR A 61 2.93 10.91 14.29
C THR A 61 3.53 12.31 14.43
N ALA A 62 2.70 13.35 14.38
CA ALA A 62 3.13 14.74 14.40
C ALA A 62 3.97 15.14 15.63
N PRO A 63 3.61 14.79 16.89
CA PRO A 63 4.42 15.19 18.07
C PRO A 63 5.85 14.67 17.97
N TRP A 64 6.03 13.40 17.55
CA TRP A 64 7.36 12.83 17.38
C TRP A 64 8.16 13.58 16.31
N VAL A 65 7.55 13.84 15.15
CA VAL A 65 8.23 14.49 14.02
C VAL A 65 8.58 15.94 14.37
N LEU A 66 7.66 16.71 14.95
CA LEU A 66 7.86 18.12 15.30
C LEU A 66 8.92 18.30 16.40
N VAL A 67 9.06 17.34 17.31
CA VAL A 67 10.06 17.41 18.39
C VAL A 67 11.39 16.80 17.97
N ARG A 68 11.37 15.56 17.44
CA ARG A 68 12.59 14.78 17.19
C ARG A 68 13.16 14.97 15.79
N GLN A 69 12.33 15.32 14.80
CA GLN A 69 12.71 15.42 13.38
C GLN A 69 12.72 16.89 12.89
N ARG A 70 12.63 17.88 13.80
CA ARG A 70 12.57 19.32 13.44
C ARG A 70 13.73 19.76 12.55
N ARG A 71 14.95 19.23 12.79
CA ARG A 71 16.12 19.56 11.98
C ARG A 71 15.96 19.05 10.54
N GLN A 72 15.45 17.83 10.37
CA GLN A 72 15.16 17.29 9.06
C GLN A 72 14.09 18.11 8.35
N LEU A 73 12.98 18.45 9.04
CA LEU A 73 11.92 19.29 8.45
C LEU A 73 12.46 20.62 7.93
N ALA A 74 13.37 21.27 8.68
CA ALA A 74 13.98 22.53 8.30
C ALA A 74 14.98 22.42 7.13
N SER A 75 15.56 21.21 6.91
CA SER A 75 16.56 20.96 5.86
C SER A 75 15.96 20.35 4.58
N LEU A 76 14.65 20.03 4.57
CA LEU A 76 14.01 19.44 3.42
C LEU A 76 14.01 20.35 2.20
N SER A 77 14.45 19.81 1.08
CA SER A 77 14.41 20.47 -0.22
C SER A 77 12.96 20.57 -0.75
N ARG A 78 12.73 21.51 -1.67
CA ARG A 78 11.44 21.63 -2.37
C ARG A 78 11.05 20.35 -3.10
N ARG A 79 12.03 19.57 -3.57
CA ARG A 79 11.79 18.28 -4.25
C ARG A 79 11.24 17.25 -3.26
N GLU A 80 11.83 17.14 -2.08
CA GLU A 80 11.39 16.20 -1.04
C GLU A 80 9.98 16.54 -0.55
N TRP A 81 9.69 17.81 -0.29
CA TRP A 81 8.33 18.25 0.03
C TRP A 81 7.32 17.87 -1.05
N ARG A 82 7.64 18.11 -2.33
CA ARG A 82 6.76 17.73 -3.45
C ARG A 82 6.53 16.22 -3.50
N LEU A 83 7.57 15.40 -3.30
CA LEU A 83 7.44 13.93 -3.31
C LEU A 83 6.54 13.44 -2.16
N MET A 84 6.72 13.95 -0.95
CA MET A 84 5.90 13.56 0.20
C MET A 84 4.43 13.97 0.04
N ILE A 85 4.19 15.22 -0.38
CA ILE A 85 2.83 15.72 -0.62
C ILE A 85 2.18 14.94 -1.74
N LEU A 86 2.88 14.71 -2.86
CA LEU A 86 2.36 13.94 -3.99
C LEU A 86 2.02 12.50 -3.56
N ALA A 87 2.90 11.85 -2.81
CA ALA A 87 2.63 10.51 -2.27
C ALA A 87 1.37 10.52 -1.39
N GLY A 88 1.19 11.55 -0.55
CA GLY A 88 -0.01 11.70 0.26
C GLY A 88 -1.27 11.93 -0.56
N LEU A 89 -1.21 12.77 -1.58
CA LEU A 89 -2.35 12.99 -2.48
C LEU A 89 -2.72 11.70 -3.23
N LEU A 90 -1.72 10.93 -3.69
CA LEU A 90 -1.95 9.63 -4.34
C LEU A 90 -2.56 8.60 -3.39
N LEU A 91 -2.10 8.56 -2.12
CA LEU A 91 -2.70 7.70 -1.09
C LEU A 91 -4.14 8.11 -0.80
N GLY A 92 -4.42 9.40 -0.67
CA GLY A 92 -5.76 9.93 -0.46
C GLY A 92 -6.69 9.62 -1.64
N ALA A 93 -6.21 9.79 -2.87
CA ALA A 93 -6.94 9.45 -4.09
C ALA A 93 -7.18 7.93 -4.22
N HIS A 94 -6.19 7.09 -3.85
CA HIS A 94 -6.39 5.65 -3.75
C HIS A 94 -7.56 5.30 -2.82
N PHE A 95 -7.58 5.84 -1.60
CA PHE A 95 -8.69 5.59 -0.67
C PHE A 95 -10.02 6.16 -1.16
N ALA A 96 -10.00 7.33 -1.82
CA ALA A 96 -11.18 7.96 -2.37
C ALA A 96 -11.80 7.20 -3.56
N THR A 97 -11.04 6.34 -4.22
CA THR A 97 -11.53 5.49 -5.31
C THR A 97 -11.83 4.08 -4.83
N TRP A 98 -10.91 3.45 -4.12
CA TRP A 98 -11.07 2.06 -3.68
C TRP A 98 -12.20 1.87 -2.67
N ILE A 99 -12.27 2.68 -1.60
CA ILE A 99 -13.28 2.45 -0.55
C ILE A 99 -14.70 2.62 -1.09
N PRO A 100 -15.04 3.64 -1.90
CA PRO A 100 -16.34 3.72 -2.55
C PRO A 100 -16.61 2.60 -3.55
N SER A 101 -15.61 2.04 -4.24
CA SER A 101 -15.81 0.96 -5.21
C SER A 101 -16.55 -0.24 -4.59
N LEU A 102 -16.29 -0.52 -3.31
CA LEU A 102 -16.93 -1.59 -2.54
C LEU A 102 -18.47 -1.42 -2.40
N ARG A 103 -19.02 -0.27 -2.77
CA ARG A 103 -20.48 -0.01 -2.77
C ARG A 103 -21.11 -0.19 -4.15
N TYR A 104 -20.30 -0.25 -5.19
CA TYR A 104 -20.75 -0.31 -6.58
C TYR A 104 -20.49 -1.67 -7.23
N THR A 105 -19.42 -2.38 -6.81
CA THR A 105 -19.12 -3.72 -7.30
C THR A 105 -18.95 -4.70 -6.15
N THR A 106 -18.77 -6.00 -6.45
CA THR A 106 -18.53 -6.99 -5.40
C THR A 106 -17.18 -6.76 -4.72
N VAL A 107 -17.07 -7.14 -3.45
CA VAL A 107 -15.81 -7.07 -2.71
C VAL A 107 -14.73 -7.87 -3.45
N ALA A 108 -15.11 -9.02 -4.04
CA ALA A 108 -14.20 -9.85 -4.82
C ALA A 108 -13.65 -9.12 -6.04
N SER A 109 -14.50 -8.53 -6.89
CA SER A 109 -14.07 -7.75 -8.08
C SER A 109 -13.23 -6.55 -7.68
N SER A 110 -13.67 -5.76 -6.70
CA SER A 110 -12.94 -4.59 -6.22
C SER A 110 -11.53 -4.96 -5.74
N THR A 111 -11.41 -5.99 -4.91
CA THR A 111 -10.10 -6.40 -4.37
C THR A 111 -9.20 -7.02 -5.45
N ALA A 112 -9.75 -7.79 -6.39
CA ALA A 112 -8.98 -8.34 -7.51
C ALA A 112 -8.42 -7.23 -8.41
N LEU A 113 -9.20 -6.18 -8.69
CA LEU A 113 -8.75 -5.06 -9.51
C LEU A 113 -7.69 -4.21 -8.81
N VAL A 114 -7.84 -3.93 -7.52
CA VAL A 114 -6.79 -3.25 -6.73
C VAL A 114 -5.53 -4.11 -6.65
N ALA A 115 -5.67 -5.44 -6.55
CA ALA A 115 -4.55 -6.38 -6.54
C ALA A 115 -3.73 -6.40 -7.84
N THR A 116 -4.17 -5.72 -8.92
CA THR A 116 -3.33 -5.47 -10.11
C THR A 116 -2.18 -4.48 -9.85
N GLN A 117 -2.13 -3.85 -8.67
CA GLN A 117 -1.09 -2.88 -8.27
C GLN A 117 0.35 -3.28 -8.63
N PRO A 118 0.83 -4.53 -8.46
CA PRO A 118 2.19 -4.91 -8.83
C PRO A 118 2.51 -4.76 -10.32
N VAL A 119 1.52 -4.97 -11.19
CA VAL A 119 1.68 -4.76 -12.64
C VAL A 119 1.98 -3.30 -12.92
N TRP A 120 1.20 -2.39 -12.34
CA TRP A 120 1.37 -0.95 -12.51
C TRP A 120 2.68 -0.47 -11.91
N ALA A 121 3.07 -0.95 -10.73
CA ALA A 121 4.36 -0.64 -10.13
C ALA A 121 5.53 -1.10 -11.03
N ALA A 122 5.47 -2.30 -11.60
CA ALA A 122 6.47 -2.81 -12.52
C ALA A 122 6.51 -2.01 -13.84
N LEU A 123 5.35 -1.64 -14.39
CA LEU A 123 5.26 -0.80 -15.60
C LEU A 123 5.86 0.60 -15.36
N ILE A 124 5.54 1.23 -14.23
CA ILE A 124 6.11 2.53 -13.85
C ILE A 124 7.62 2.41 -13.66
N ALA A 125 8.11 1.36 -12.98
CA ALA A 125 9.54 1.12 -12.81
C ALA A 125 10.24 0.95 -14.16
N ARG A 126 9.67 0.16 -15.08
CA ARG A 126 10.18 -0.01 -16.44
C ARG A 126 10.21 1.30 -17.22
N HIS A 127 9.16 2.11 -17.15
CA HIS A 127 9.10 3.43 -17.79
C HIS A 127 10.18 4.38 -17.26
N ARG A 128 10.57 4.23 -15.99
CA ARG A 128 11.68 4.96 -15.36
C ARG A 128 13.07 4.39 -15.67
N GLY A 129 13.15 3.42 -16.59
CA GLY A 129 14.41 2.81 -17.03
C GLY A 129 14.86 1.57 -16.24
N ALA A 130 14.05 1.08 -15.29
CA ALA A 130 14.37 -0.14 -14.58
C ALA A 130 14.23 -1.37 -15.50
N HIS A 131 15.22 -2.26 -15.47
CA HIS A 131 15.12 -3.55 -16.15
C HIS A 131 14.32 -4.52 -15.27
N ILE A 132 13.12 -4.90 -15.71
CA ILE A 132 12.30 -5.90 -15.01
C ILE A 132 12.52 -7.24 -15.71
N PRO A 133 13.14 -8.24 -15.05
CA PRO A 133 13.41 -9.55 -15.62
C PRO A 133 12.12 -10.27 -16.02
N ARG A 134 12.19 -11.15 -17.04
CA ARG A 134 11.05 -11.96 -17.46
C ARG A 134 10.49 -12.82 -16.32
N SER A 135 11.37 -13.36 -15.47
CA SER A 135 10.96 -14.13 -14.28
C SER A 135 10.14 -13.31 -13.27
N ALA A 136 10.38 -11.99 -13.17
CA ALA A 136 9.56 -11.11 -12.34
C ALA A 136 8.15 -10.96 -12.93
N TRP A 137 8.01 -10.80 -14.25
CA TRP A 137 6.70 -10.77 -14.90
C TRP A 137 5.94 -12.07 -14.72
N VAL A 138 6.62 -13.22 -14.88
CA VAL A 138 6.01 -14.55 -14.61
C VAL A 138 5.54 -14.62 -13.15
N GLY A 139 6.35 -14.17 -12.20
CA GLY A 139 5.97 -14.15 -10.79
C GLY A 139 4.75 -13.27 -10.50
N ILE A 140 4.67 -12.07 -11.12
CA ILE A 140 3.50 -11.19 -11.03
C ILE A 140 2.25 -11.90 -11.57
N CYS A 141 2.34 -12.51 -12.77
CA CYS A 141 1.22 -13.24 -13.36
C CYS A 141 0.76 -14.41 -12.48
N VAL A 142 1.69 -15.21 -11.95
CA VAL A 142 1.37 -16.33 -11.06
C VAL A 142 0.66 -15.83 -9.79
N ALA A 143 1.14 -14.73 -9.18
CA ALA A 143 0.48 -14.16 -8.02
C ALA A 143 -0.94 -13.67 -8.34
N LEU A 144 -1.16 -13.04 -9.50
CA LEU A 144 -2.48 -12.57 -9.93
C LEU A 144 -3.45 -13.74 -10.23
N VAL A 145 -2.96 -14.86 -10.76
CA VAL A 145 -3.77 -16.08 -10.88
C VAL A 145 -4.25 -16.52 -9.50
N GLY A 146 -3.39 -16.48 -8.48
CA GLY A 146 -3.79 -16.74 -7.10
C GLY A 146 -4.89 -15.78 -6.60
N VAL A 147 -4.80 -14.48 -6.94
CA VAL A 147 -5.86 -13.51 -6.63
C VAL A 147 -7.18 -13.91 -7.28
N VAL A 148 -7.17 -14.23 -8.56
CA VAL A 148 -8.37 -14.65 -9.31
C VAL A 148 -9.01 -15.90 -8.72
N ILE A 149 -8.19 -16.89 -8.33
CA ILE A 149 -8.69 -18.12 -7.68
C ILE A 149 -9.35 -17.78 -6.33
N LEU A 150 -8.77 -16.85 -5.55
CA LEU A 150 -9.30 -16.47 -4.24
C LEU A 150 -10.61 -15.70 -4.33
N THR A 151 -10.71 -14.77 -5.28
CA THR A 151 -11.86 -13.87 -5.42
C THR A 151 -12.96 -14.42 -6.30
N GLY A 152 -12.64 -15.39 -7.17
CA GLY A 152 -13.50 -15.81 -8.27
C GLY A 152 -13.50 -14.79 -9.42
N ILE A 153 -14.19 -15.14 -10.48
CA ILE A 153 -14.44 -14.23 -11.61
C ILE A 153 -15.93 -13.88 -11.57
N ASP A 154 -16.21 -12.65 -11.21
CA ASP A 154 -17.57 -12.08 -11.34
C ASP A 154 -17.55 -11.10 -12.51
N VAL A 155 -18.13 -11.49 -13.63
CA VAL A 155 -18.23 -10.67 -14.83
C VAL A 155 -19.66 -10.15 -14.93
N SER A 156 -19.91 -9.01 -14.29
CA SER A 156 -21.17 -8.29 -14.44
C SER A 156 -21.03 -7.17 -15.46
N VAL A 157 -21.98 -7.07 -16.38
CA VAL A 157 -22.11 -5.95 -17.34
C VAL A 157 -23.06 -4.86 -16.85
N ASP A 158 -23.52 -4.94 -15.59
CA ASP A 158 -24.31 -3.89 -14.98
C ASP A 158 -23.52 -2.58 -14.92
N PRO A 159 -24.07 -1.44 -15.38
CA PRO A 159 -23.39 -0.16 -15.37
C PRO A 159 -22.86 0.27 -13.98
N GLN A 160 -23.57 -0.07 -12.89
CA GLN A 160 -23.10 0.24 -11.54
C GLN A 160 -21.86 -0.58 -11.19
N HIS A 161 -21.83 -1.88 -11.53
CA HIS A 161 -20.66 -2.73 -11.32
C HIS A 161 -19.45 -2.23 -12.12
N LEU A 162 -19.66 -1.81 -13.38
CA LEU A 162 -18.57 -1.24 -14.20
C LEU A 162 -17.99 0.05 -13.60
N ILE A 163 -18.81 0.90 -12.97
CA ILE A 163 -18.31 2.09 -12.24
C ILE A 163 -17.46 1.63 -11.05
N GLY A 164 -17.92 0.66 -10.27
CA GLY A 164 -17.18 0.09 -9.15
C GLY A 164 -15.83 -0.49 -9.59
N ASP A 165 -15.82 -1.24 -10.67
CA ASP A 165 -14.63 -1.86 -11.24
C ASP A 165 -13.64 -0.82 -11.74
N ALA A 166 -14.12 0.24 -12.42
CA ALA A 166 -13.27 1.35 -12.86
C ALA A 166 -12.66 2.10 -11.66
N LEU A 167 -13.42 2.33 -10.60
CA LEU A 167 -12.91 2.95 -9.37
C LEU A 167 -11.88 2.06 -8.67
N ALA A 168 -12.10 0.75 -8.61
CA ALA A 168 -11.17 -0.20 -8.02
C ALA A 168 -9.86 -0.27 -8.80
N LEU A 169 -9.93 -0.34 -10.14
CA LEU A 169 -8.76 -0.33 -11.01
C LEU A 169 -7.97 0.97 -10.86
N ALA A 170 -8.64 2.12 -10.88
CA ALA A 170 -8.03 3.42 -10.62
C ALA A 170 -7.35 3.44 -9.23
N GLY A 171 -7.99 2.84 -8.22
CA GLY A 171 -7.42 2.66 -6.89
C GLY A 171 -6.10 1.87 -6.92
N GLY A 172 -6.04 0.76 -7.65
CA GLY A 172 -4.83 -0.03 -7.83
C GLY A 172 -3.68 0.74 -8.51
N ILE A 173 -3.99 1.51 -9.55
CA ILE A 173 -3.02 2.38 -10.24
C ILE A 173 -2.49 3.46 -9.27
N LEU A 174 -3.38 4.13 -8.55
CA LEU A 174 -3.02 5.19 -7.60
C LEU A 174 -2.18 4.65 -6.44
N ALA A 175 -2.48 3.43 -5.95
CA ALA A 175 -1.66 2.75 -4.96
C ALA A 175 -0.25 2.43 -5.48
N ALA A 176 -0.12 1.96 -6.73
CA ALA A 176 1.17 1.73 -7.37
C ALA A 176 1.99 3.04 -7.50
N MET A 177 1.33 4.12 -7.90
CA MET A 177 1.96 5.44 -7.96
C MET A 177 2.40 5.94 -6.57
N TYR A 178 1.56 5.75 -5.55
CA TYR A 178 1.88 6.10 -4.17
C TYR A 178 3.16 5.40 -3.68
N VAL A 179 3.25 4.07 -3.79
CA VAL A 179 4.43 3.33 -3.32
C VAL A 179 5.68 3.68 -4.15
N THR A 180 5.53 3.95 -5.45
CA THR A 180 6.64 4.34 -6.33
C THR A 180 7.17 5.75 -6.02
N VAL A 181 6.29 6.71 -5.75
CA VAL A 181 6.69 8.05 -5.29
C VAL A 181 7.24 7.98 -3.87
N GLY A 182 6.64 7.14 -3.01
CA GLY A 182 7.11 6.84 -1.66
C GLY A 182 8.52 6.28 -1.66
N GLU A 183 8.83 5.30 -2.50
CA GLU A 183 10.19 4.78 -2.69
C GLU A 183 11.18 5.91 -2.98
N SER A 184 10.82 6.82 -3.90
CA SER A 184 11.69 7.96 -4.26
C SER A 184 11.90 8.94 -3.10
N ALA A 185 10.87 9.21 -2.30
CA ALA A 185 10.97 10.08 -1.12
C ALA A 185 11.77 9.42 0.02
N ARG A 186 11.60 8.11 0.20
CA ARG A 186 12.24 7.36 1.28
C ARG A 186 13.75 7.18 1.13
N ARG A 187 14.31 7.53 -0.01
CA ARG A 187 15.78 7.52 -0.21
C ARG A 187 16.50 8.55 0.67
N THR A 188 15.86 9.67 0.99
CA THR A 188 16.46 10.78 1.73
C THR A 188 15.65 11.21 2.95
N VAL A 189 14.36 10.90 3.01
CA VAL A 189 13.45 11.34 4.07
C VAL A 189 13.21 10.22 5.09
N ALA A 190 13.23 10.53 6.38
CA ALA A 190 12.91 9.58 7.45
C ALA A 190 11.46 9.06 7.35
N THR A 191 11.23 7.81 7.77
CA THR A 191 9.91 7.18 7.72
C THR A 191 8.83 8.02 8.40
N SER A 192 9.11 8.51 9.63
CA SER A 192 8.13 9.28 10.39
C SER A 192 7.75 10.60 9.72
N THR A 193 8.73 11.33 9.15
CA THR A 193 8.49 12.58 8.41
C THR A 193 7.67 12.33 7.14
N MET A 194 8.06 11.30 6.38
CA MET A 194 7.31 10.87 5.18
C MET A 194 5.87 10.50 5.53
N THR A 195 5.69 9.66 6.55
CA THR A 195 4.37 9.15 6.98
C THR A 195 3.47 10.28 7.45
N MET A 196 3.96 11.16 8.36
CA MET A 196 3.19 12.31 8.85
C MET A 196 2.72 13.19 7.68
N THR A 197 3.62 13.56 6.79
CA THR A 197 3.30 14.47 5.66
C THR A 197 2.35 13.81 4.67
N ALA A 198 2.59 12.55 4.33
CA ALA A 198 1.71 11.81 3.42
C ALA A 198 0.30 11.67 4.00
N TYR A 199 0.17 11.33 5.29
CA TYR A 199 -1.14 11.22 5.94
C TYR A 199 -1.84 12.57 6.07
N ALA A 200 -1.11 13.66 6.37
CA ALA A 200 -1.68 15.02 6.41
C ALA A 200 -2.21 15.43 5.03
N SER A 201 -1.44 15.21 3.97
CA SER A 201 -1.85 15.54 2.60
C SER A 201 -3.02 14.68 2.13
N SER A 202 -3.05 13.39 2.51
CA SER A 202 -4.20 12.50 2.26
C SER A 202 -5.45 13.01 2.99
N ALA A 203 -5.32 13.34 4.27
CA ALA A 203 -6.43 13.84 5.06
C ALA A 203 -6.98 15.15 4.49
N LEU A 204 -6.10 16.07 4.05
CA LEU A 204 -6.54 17.33 3.43
C LEU A 204 -7.33 17.08 2.14
N LEU A 205 -6.84 16.21 1.25
CA LEU A 205 -7.58 15.85 0.03
C LEU A 205 -8.92 15.22 0.38
N LEU A 206 -8.94 14.26 1.31
CA LEU A 206 -10.16 13.55 1.70
C LEU A 206 -11.16 14.48 2.41
N LEU A 207 -10.68 15.45 3.20
CA LEU A 207 -11.53 16.49 3.79
C LEU A 207 -12.23 17.32 2.70
N VAL A 208 -11.47 17.77 1.69
CA VAL A 208 -12.05 18.51 0.56
C VAL A 208 -13.12 17.68 -0.15
N LEU A 209 -12.83 16.39 -0.40
CA LEU A 209 -13.80 15.49 -1.04
C LEU A 209 -15.03 15.24 -0.17
N CYS A 210 -14.88 15.12 1.16
CA CYS A 210 -16.01 15.01 2.08
C CYS A 210 -16.89 16.27 2.07
N VAL A 211 -16.27 17.45 2.10
CA VAL A 211 -16.99 18.73 2.08
C VAL A 211 -17.74 18.92 0.75
N VAL A 212 -17.06 18.71 -0.38
CA VAL A 212 -17.68 18.79 -1.72
C VAL A 212 -18.79 17.76 -1.89
N GLY A 213 -18.55 16.53 -1.45
CA GLY A 213 -19.53 15.43 -1.48
C GLY A 213 -20.59 15.50 -0.37
N ARG A 214 -20.60 16.57 0.46
CA ARG A 214 -21.53 16.75 1.60
C ARG A 214 -21.61 15.52 2.50
N GLN A 215 -20.49 14.82 2.70
CA GLN A 215 -20.41 13.63 3.57
C GLN A 215 -20.37 14.07 5.04
N ALA A 216 -21.14 13.39 5.89
CA ALA A 216 -21.05 13.60 7.32
C ALA A 216 -19.66 13.19 7.85
N LEU A 217 -19.03 14.06 8.61
CA LEU A 217 -17.73 13.82 9.25
C LEU A 217 -17.86 13.46 10.73
N THR A 218 -19.03 13.63 11.31
CA THR A 218 -19.32 13.38 12.72
C THR A 218 -20.70 12.74 12.86
N GLY A 219 -21.11 12.42 14.09
CA GLY A 219 -22.42 11.80 14.36
C GLY A 219 -22.36 10.27 14.23
N PHE A 220 -21.17 9.66 14.18
CA PHE A 220 -20.99 8.21 14.09
C PHE A 220 -21.27 7.54 15.44
N SER A 221 -21.64 6.26 15.39
CA SER A 221 -21.80 5.43 16.59
C SER A 221 -20.48 5.26 17.33
N ALA A 222 -20.54 4.97 18.63
CA ALA A 222 -19.34 4.63 19.41
C ALA A 222 -18.59 3.42 18.82
N ARG A 223 -19.31 2.47 18.22
CA ARG A 223 -18.74 1.32 17.51
C ARG A 223 -17.93 1.76 16.28
N ASP A 224 -18.47 2.65 15.46
CA ASP A 224 -17.75 3.14 14.28
C ASP A 224 -16.48 3.90 14.69
N TRP A 225 -16.55 4.72 15.75
CA TRP A 225 -15.37 5.40 16.29
C TRP A 225 -14.31 4.42 16.79
N LEU A 226 -14.72 3.36 17.50
CA LEU A 226 -13.79 2.31 17.94
C LEU A 226 -13.10 1.65 16.74
N PHE A 227 -13.86 1.34 15.68
CA PHE A 227 -13.31 0.74 14.47
C PHE A 227 -12.39 1.70 13.68
N ILE A 228 -12.71 3.01 13.62
CA ILE A 228 -11.83 4.03 13.04
C ILE A 228 -10.51 4.10 13.81
N ILE A 229 -10.55 4.07 15.14
CA ILE A 229 -9.35 4.06 15.98
C ILE A 229 -8.55 2.78 15.76
N ALA A 230 -9.19 1.61 15.76
CA ALA A 230 -8.54 0.32 15.51
C ALA A 230 -7.90 0.28 14.12
N LEU A 231 -8.60 0.78 13.10
CA LEU A 231 -8.11 0.92 11.72
C LEU A 231 -6.88 1.86 11.66
N THR A 232 -6.92 2.96 12.42
CA THR A 232 -5.81 3.92 12.49
C THR A 232 -4.59 3.31 13.15
N LEU A 233 -4.75 2.67 14.30
CA LEU A 233 -3.64 2.07 15.03
C LEU A 233 -3.06 0.85 14.29
N GLY A 234 -3.90 -0.02 13.78
CA GLY A 234 -3.51 -1.23 13.06
C GLY A 234 -3.08 -0.92 11.62
N ALA A 235 -4.03 -0.84 10.71
CA ALA A 235 -3.74 -0.78 9.29
C ALA A 235 -2.99 0.51 8.88
N GLN A 236 -3.28 1.66 9.49
CA GLN A 236 -2.63 2.91 9.11
C GLN A 236 -1.24 3.06 9.75
N LEU A 237 -1.13 3.03 11.08
CA LEU A 237 0.13 3.30 11.77
C LEU A 237 1.09 2.10 11.73
N LEU A 238 0.62 0.89 12.00
CA LEU A 238 1.47 -0.29 11.95
C LEU A 238 1.58 -0.86 10.53
N GLY A 239 0.51 -0.87 9.75
CA GLY A 239 0.53 -1.36 8.37
C GLY A 239 1.26 -0.42 7.40
N HIS A 240 0.62 0.69 7.00
CA HIS A 240 1.19 1.61 6.00
C HIS A 240 2.49 2.28 6.44
N THR A 241 2.71 2.52 7.75
CA THR A 241 4.00 3.08 8.21
C THR A 241 5.15 2.09 8.03
N LEU A 242 4.92 0.78 8.27
CA LEU A 242 5.94 -0.24 8.00
C LEU A 242 6.17 -0.43 6.50
N ILE A 243 5.12 -0.35 5.67
CA ILE A 243 5.27 -0.29 4.21
C ILE A 243 6.19 0.87 3.83
N ASN A 244 5.90 2.08 4.32
CA ASN A 244 6.76 3.24 4.09
C ASN A 244 8.19 3.06 4.61
N LYS A 245 8.38 2.32 5.71
CA LYS A 245 9.71 2.02 6.24
C LYS A 245 10.53 1.22 5.25
N VAL A 246 9.99 0.13 4.73
CA VAL A 246 10.72 -0.77 3.83
C VAL A 246 10.96 -0.20 2.43
N LEU A 247 10.19 0.81 2.01
CA LEU A 247 10.41 1.49 0.73
C LEU A 247 11.76 2.22 0.61
N SER A 248 12.53 2.34 1.70
CA SER A 248 13.90 2.89 1.64
C SER A 248 14.92 1.89 1.07
N THR A 249 14.65 0.60 1.13
CA THR A 249 15.56 -0.50 0.83
C THR A 249 14.95 -1.55 -0.09
N THR A 250 13.63 -1.52 -0.27
CA THR A 250 12.87 -2.50 -1.06
C THR A 250 12.07 -1.77 -2.15
N SER A 251 12.09 -2.30 -3.37
CA SER A 251 11.39 -1.70 -4.51
C SER A 251 9.87 -1.70 -4.34
N ALA A 252 9.23 -0.68 -4.92
CA ALA A 252 7.77 -0.56 -4.96
C ALA A 252 7.07 -1.81 -5.54
N THR A 253 7.69 -2.48 -6.53
CA THR A 253 7.15 -3.71 -7.12
C THR A 253 7.09 -4.86 -6.12
N VAL A 254 8.15 -5.08 -5.34
CA VAL A 254 8.19 -6.13 -4.30
C VAL A 254 7.21 -5.81 -3.17
N VAL A 255 7.16 -4.55 -2.74
CA VAL A 255 6.20 -4.09 -1.71
C VAL A 255 4.76 -4.30 -2.19
N SER A 256 4.44 -3.92 -3.44
CA SER A 256 3.11 -4.13 -4.02
C SER A 256 2.70 -5.60 -4.09
N LEU A 257 3.66 -6.49 -4.41
CA LEU A 257 3.42 -7.94 -4.39
C LEU A 257 3.16 -8.48 -2.98
N ALA A 258 3.93 -8.02 -1.99
CA ALA A 258 3.70 -8.43 -0.61
C ALA A 258 2.31 -8.01 -0.10
N ILE A 259 1.83 -6.83 -0.52
CA ILE A 259 0.48 -6.34 -0.18
C ILE A 259 -0.62 -7.28 -0.71
N LEU A 260 -0.40 -8.08 -1.78
CA LEU A 260 -1.39 -9.06 -2.23
C LEU A 260 -1.79 -10.07 -1.14
N LEU A 261 -0.89 -10.34 -0.21
CA LEU A 261 -1.18 -11.22 0.93
C LEU A 261 -2.16 -10.60 1.96
N GLU A 262 -2.50 -9.32 1.79
CA GLU A 262 -3.61 -8.70 2.53
C GLU A 262 -4.92 -9.46 2.30
N MET A 263 -5.17 -9.95 1.08
CA MET A 263 -6.42 -10.60 0.72
C MET A 263 -6.67 -11.91 1.45
N PRO A 264 -5.77 -12.90 1.43
CA PRO A 264 -5.94 -14.09 2.25
C PRO A 264 -5.95 -13.77 3.75
N GLY A 265 -5.18 -12.78 4.20
CA GLY A 265 -5.21 -12.31 5.57
C GLY A 265 -6.58 -11.75 5.98
N ALA A 266 -7.17 -10.89 5.14
CA ALA A 266 -8.52 -10.37 5.35
C ALA A 266 -9.58 -11.47 5.34
N THR A 267 -9.43 -12.47 4.45
CA THR A 267 -10.34 -13.63 4.38
C THR A 267 -10.28 -14.44 5.68
N ILE A 268 -9.09 -14.68 6.22
CA ILE A 268 -8.91 -15.40 7.49
C ILE A 268 -9.52 -14.60 8.65
N ILE A 269 -9.28 -13.28 8.69
CA ILE A 269 -9.87 -12.40 9.72
C ILE A 269 -11.40 -12.42 9.64
N ALA A 270 -11.97 -12.33 8.44
CA ALA A 270 -13.41 -12.40 8.23
C ALA A 270 -13.98 -13.77 8.66
N ALA A 271 -13.27 -14.86 8.39
CA ALA A 271 -13.67 -16.20 8.84
C ALA A 271 -13.72 -16.31 10.37
N VAL A 272 -12.70 -15.83 11.06
CA VAL A 272 -12.59 -15.93 12.53
C VAL A 272 -13.51 -14.91 13.23
N ALA A 273 -13.55 -13.66 12.77
CA ALA A 273 -14.27 -12.58 13.45
C ALA A 273 -15.75 -12.50 13.08
N LEU A 274 -16.12 -12.90 11.85
CA LEU A 274 -17.46 -12.77 11.31
C LEU A 274 -18.15 -14.13 11.05
N GLY A 275 -17.45 -15.26 11.31
CA GLY A 275 -17.96 -16.60 11.06
C GLY A 275 -18.16 -16.93 9.57
N GLN A 276 -17.50 -16.21 8.67
CA GLN A 276 -17.61 -16.43 7.24
C GLN A 276 -16.73 -17.63 6.84
N LEU A 277 -17.30 -18.58 6.08
CA LEU A 277 -16.51 -19.72 5.58
C LEU A 277 -15.50 -19.23 4.53
N PRO A 278 -14.19 -19.55 4.67
CA PRO A 278 -13.21 -19.23 3.65
C PRO A 278 -13.56 -19.91 2.32
N PRO A 279 -13.28 -19.30 1.17
CA PRO A 279 -13.44 -19.94 -0.14
C PRO A 279 -12.63 -21.24 -0.23
N VAL A 280 -13.17 -22.27 -0.89
CA VAL A 280 -12.48 -23.57 -1.07
C VAL A 280 -11.12 -23.39 -1.75
N GLY A 281 -10.99 -22.39 -2.62
CA GLY A 281 -9.74 -22.05 -3.34
C GLY A 281 -8.69 -21.32 -2.51
N ILE A 282 -8.88 -21.06 -1.20
CA ILE A 282 -7.92 -20.26 -0.41
C ILE A 282 -6.51 -20.88 -0.39
N ILE A 283 -6.39 -22.19 -0.20
CA ILE A 283 -5.09 -22.85 -0.11
C ILE A 283 -4.29 -22.74 -1.41
N PRO A 284 -4.81 -23.17 -2.59
CA PRO A 284 -4.09 -23.01 -3.85
C PRO A 284 -3.86 -21.53 -4.21
N ALA A 285 -4.78 -20.63 -3.90
CA ALA A 285 -4.61 -19.19 -4.12
C ALA A 285 -3.41 -18.63 -3.35
N VAL A 286 -3.35 -18.91 -2.06
CA VAL A 286 -2.25 -18.46 -1.18
C VAL A 286 -0.92 -19.07 -1.66
N ALA A 287 -0.90 -20.35 -2.02
CA ALA A 287 0.30 -21.00 -2.54
C ALA A 287 0.82 -20.30 -3.81
N LEU A 288 -0.07 -19.98 -4.78
CA LEU A 288 0.31 -19.26 -5.99
C LEU A 288 0.80 -17.84 -5.71
N MET A 289 0.16 -17.11 -4.78
CA MET A 289 0.64 -15.79 -4.37
C MET A 289 2.05 -15.87 -3.78
N PHE A 290 2.32 -16.82 -2.89
CA PHE A 290 3.66 -17.02 -2.34
C PHE A 290 4.68 -17.43 -3.41
N ILE A 291 4.34 -18.34 -4.31
CA ILE A 291 5.21 -18.74 -5.43
C ILE A 291 5.54 -17.51 -6.29
N GLY A 292 4.54 -16.72 -6.64
CA GLY A 292 4.72 -15.50 -7.41
C GLY A 292 5.67 -14.51 -6.73
N ILE A 293 5.49 -14.26 -5.42
CA ILE A 293 6.37 -13.39 -4.62
C ILE A 293 7.81 -13.94 -4.60
N VAL A 294 7.98 -15.24 -4.36
CA VAL A 294 9.31 -15.88 -4.36
C VAL A 294 10.00 -15.75 -5.72
N LEU A 295 9.27 -15.96 -6.82
CA LEU A 295 9.82 -15.79 -8.18
C LEU A 295 10.30 -14.37 -8.41
N VAL A 296 9.53 -13.35 -7.99
CA VAL A 296 9.93 -11.94 -8.12
C VAL A 296 11.15 -11.62 -7.25
N ILE A 297 11.16 -12.05 -6.00
CA ILE A 297 12.31 -11.82 -5.10
C ILE A 297 13.59 -12.49 -5.63
N ARG A 298 13.47 -13.71 -6.14
CA ARG A 298 14.61 -14.45 -6.72
C ARG A 298 15.09 -13.89 -8.05
N SER A 299 14.24 -13.17 -8.78
CA SER A 299 14.60 -12.53 -10.04
C SER A 299 15.49 -11.29 -9.85
N GLY A 300 15.53 -10.73 -8.62
CA GLY A 300 16.42 -9.64 -8.28
C GLY A 300 17.90 -10.08 -8.31
N THR A 301 18.78 -9.20 -8.80
CA THR A 301 20.22 -9.40 -8.73
C THR A 301 20.67 -9.40 -7.26
N LYS A 302 21.55 -10.35 -6.89
CA LYS A 302 22.32 -10.19 -5.66
C LYS A 302 23.26 -8.99 -5.88
N ASP A 303 23.46 -8.15 -4.86
CA ASP A 303 24.52 -7.16 -4.90
C ASP A 303 25.81 -7.87 -5.31
N VAL A 304 26.35 -7.47 -6.46
CA VAL A 304 27.67 -7.96 -6.88
C VAL A 304 28.64 -7.34 -5.87
N PRO A 305 29.40 -8.16 -5.10
CA PRO A 305 30.46 -7.61 -4.27
C PRO A 305 31.35 -6.78 -5.19
N THR A 306 31.60 -5.52 -4.84
CA THR A 306 32.63 -4.72 -5.49
C THR A 306 33.92 -5.51 -5.41
N GLU A 307 34.39 -6.07 -6.56
CA GLU A 307 35.72 -6.58 -6.66
C GLU A 307 36.67 -5.45 -6.25
N THR A 308 37.33 -5.63 -5.11
CA THR A 308 38.48 -4.82 -4.72
C THR A 308 39.48 -4.92 -5.85
N SER A 309 39.63 -3.86 -6.64
CA SER A 309 40.73 -3.74 -7.59
C SER A 309 42.02 -4.03 -6.84
N PRO A 310 42.83 -4.98 -7.30
CA PRO A 310 44.18 -5.12 -6.77
C PRO A 310 44.98 -3.89 -7.16
N VAL A 311 45.76 -3.41 -6.20
CA VAL A 311 46.71 -2.30 -6.22
C VAL A 311 47.73 -2.45 -7.35
#